data_f5bd6abaf9ed6b8626e6dca8ea42526f
#
_entry.id   f5bd6abaf9ed6b8626e6dca8ea42526f
#
_cell.length_a   1.000
_cell.length_b   1.000
_cell.length_c   1.000
_cell.angle_alpha   90.00
_cell.angle_beta   90.00
_cell.angle_gamma   90.00
#
_symmetry.space_group_name_H-M   'P 1'
#
loop_
_entity.id
_entity.type
_entity.pdbx_description
1 polymer ?
#
loop_
_entity_poly.entity_id
_entity_poly.type
_entity_poly.pdbx_seq_one_letter_code
_entity_poly.pdbx_strand_id
1 'polypeptide(L)'
;MIGSLVSVPALLFSGCTVSPPPAPQSTETTETTPPPPMKATQIIMAIDSIGPGFNPHLLSDQSPVNAAVASMVLPSSFRPVPDPKSPTGSRWELDPTLLESAEVTSENPFTVTYKIRPEAQWTDNAPIAADDYWYLWRQMVSQPGVVDPAGYDLITGVQSVEGGKQAVVTFSQPYPAWRELFNDILPAHIVKDIPGGFGAGLARAMPVTGGQFRVESIDPQRDEILLARNDRYWSAPAKPDLVLFRRGGAPAALADSIRNGDTQVAQVHGGAATFAQLSAIPDVRTARIVTPRVMQLTLRGQQPTLEQAQVRKAILGLIDVDLLASVGAGDDNTVTLAQAQVRSPSDPGYVPTAPPAMSREAALDLLRGAGYEIEPAAEPPAPGAPPAPGNGRQRITKDGDPLSLVLGVASNDPTSVAVANTAADQLRNVGIDASVLALDPVALYGDALTNNRVDAVVGWHQAGGDLATSLASRYGCRALEATAVSTAVPGVAPSPSPKPTTSTAPAPVTTPTSTQPIPAPDSGALVQAPSNITGICDHSIQQKIDAALDGSQNIAEVIQAVEPKLWNMSTVLPILQDTTIVAAGPSVQNVSLTGAVPVGIVGDAGSWTKGR
;
A
#
# COMPACT_ATOMS: atom_id res chain seq x y z
N MET A 1 -0.79 41.44 95.82
CA MET A 1 -1.82 42.45 96.19
C MET A 1 -3.13 41.92 95.66
N ILE A 2 -4.00 41.61 96.58
CA ILE A 2 -5.47 41.89 96.65
C ILE A 2 -6.23 41.28 95.47
N GLY A 3 -6.99 40.21 95.54
CA GLY A 3 -8.00 39.84 96.56
C GLY A 3 -9.40 40.19 95.99
N SER A 4 -10.23 39.16 95.75
CA SER A 4 -11.58 39.14 96.32
C SER A 4 -12.35 37.91 95.92
N LEU A 5 -12.76 37.19 96.94
CA LEU A 5 -13.78 36.14 96.91
C LEU A 5 -15.16 36.73 96.56
N VAL A 6 -15.99 35.96 95.90
CA VAL A 6 -17.46 35.95 96.16
C VAL A 6 -17.95 34.51 96.01
N SER A 7 -18.62 34.08 97.09
CA SER A 7 -19.17 32.73 97.27
C SER A 7 -20.62 32.60 96.78
N VAL A 8 -21.06 31.34 96.52
CA VAL A 8 -22.33 30.65 96.90
C VAL A 8 -23.47 30.74 95.82
N PRO A 9 -24.38 29.77 95.77
CA PRO A 9 -24.54 28.47 96.36
C PRO A 9 -24.81 27.29 95.45
N ALA A 10 -24.69 26.12 96.00
CA ALA A 10 -25.07 24.83 95.44
C ALA A 10 -26.58 24.65 95.23
N LEU A 11 -26.97 24.11 94.08
CA LEU A 11 -28.22 23.42 93.90
C LEU A 11 -27.99 22.01 93.42
N LEU A 12 -28.38 21.04 94.29
CA LEU A 12 -28.37 19.61 94.02
C LEU A 12 -29.51 19.31 93.02
N PHE A 13 -29.10 18.79 91.79
CA PHE A 13 -30.02 18.06 90.91
C PHE A 13 -29.50 16.66 90.75
N SER A 14 -30.25 15.67 91.25
CA SER A 14 -30.07 14.25 91.00
C SER A 14 -30.39 13.98 89.49
N GLY A 15 -29.38 13.75 88.70
CA GLY A 15 -29.54 13.35 87.30
C GLY A 15 -29.04 11.90 87.12
N CYS A 16 -29.92 11.04 86.61
CA CYS A 16 -29.57 9.64 86.23
C CYS A 16 -28.39 9.63 85.27
N THR A 17 -27.28 8.97 85.66
CA THR A 17 -26.16 8.72 84.74
C THR A 17 -26.51 7.60 83.77
N VAL A 18 -26.85 7.95 82.54
CA VAL A 18 -26.86 7.00 81.43
C VAL A 18 -25.42 6.95 80.92
N SER A 19 -24.79 5.78 81.00
CA SER A 19 -23.45 5.54 80.40
C SER A 19 -23.54 5.74 78.89
N PRO A 20 -22.70 6.57 78.27
CA PRO A 20 -22.67 6.67 76.83
C PRO A 20 -22.27 5.34 76.17
N PRO A 21 -22.83 4.98 75.04
CA PRO A 21 -22.42 3.79 74.32
C PRO A 21 -20.91 3.90 73.98
N PRO A 22 -20.16 2.77 73.92
CA PRO A 22 -18.77 2.78 73.56
C PRO A 22 -18.64 3.37 72.13
N ALA A 23 -17.58 4.19 71.94
CA ALA A 23 -17.24 4.74 70.61
C ALA A 23 -17.12 3.61 69.57
N PRO A 24 -17.65 3.81 68.36
CA PRO A 24 -17.48 2.81 67.31
C PRO A 24 -16.01 2.57 67.10
N GLN A 25 -15.60 1.31 67.24
CA GLN A 25 -14.25 0.87 66.84
C GLN A 25 -14.16 1.09 65.35
N SER A 26 -13.30 2.03 64.92
CA SER A 26 -12.86 2.13 63.54
C SER A 26 -12.21 0.82 63.17
N THR A 27 -12.88 -0.04 62.45
CA THR A 27 -12.24 -1.09 61.69
C THR A 27 -11.32 -0.34 60.73
N GLU A 28 -10.03 -0.28 61.01
CA GLU A 28 -9.05 0.10 60.01
C GLU A 28 -9.26 -0.85 58.83
N THR A 29 -9.94 -0.36 57.82
CA THR A 29 -9.90 -0.98 56.52
C THR A 29 -8.44 -0.93 56.13
N THR A 30 -7.78 -2.08 56.14
CA THR A 30 -6.47 -2.23 55.54
C THR A 30 -6.61 -1.67 54.14
N GLU A 31 -6.10 -0.48 53.90
CA GLU A 31 -5.94 0.05 52.54
C GLU A 31 -5.07 -0.98 51.81
N THR A 32 -5.71 -1.84 51.07
CA THR A 32 -5.02 -2.68 50.08
C THR A 32 -4.38 -1.71 49.12
N THR A 33 -3.09 -1.47 49.29
CA THR A 33 -2.26 -0.75 48.32
C THR A 33 -2.60 -1.33 46.96
N PRO A 34 -3.10 -0.53 45.97
CA PRO A 34 -3.38 -1.03 44.66
C PRO A 34 -2.15 -1.78 44.16
N PRO A 35 -2.28 -2.96 43.59
CA PRO A 35 -1.12 -3.66 43.03
C PRO A 35 -0.40 -2.69 42.11
N PRO A 36 0.93 -2.67 42.12
CA PRO A 36 1.71 -1.79 41.25
C PRO A 36 1.22 -2.01 39.83
N PRO A 37 1.03 -0.92 39.03
CA PRO A 37 0.53 -1.04 37.68
C PRO A 37 1.40 -2.04 36.93
N MET A 38 0.78 -3.09 36.39
CA MET A 38 1.49 -4.08 35.59
C MET A 38 2.17 -3.32 34.44
N LYS A 39 3.49 -3.52 34.32
CA LYS A 39 4.23 -2.91 33.23
C LYS A 39 3.68 -3.45 31.92
N ALA A 40 3.20 -2.55 31.04
CA ALA A 40 2.67 -2.91 29.75
C ALA A 40 3.67 -3.79 28.97
N THR A 41 3.17 -4.86 28.36
CA THR A 41 4.00 -5.73 27.52
C THR A 41 4.22 -5.04 26.18
N GLN A 42 5.49 -4.72 25.88
CA GLN A 42 5.87 -4.11 24.62
C GLN A 42 6.76 -5.05 23.82
N ILE A 43 6.43 -5.23 22.55
CA ILE A 43 7.27 -5.90 21.55
C ILE A 43 7.82 -4.82 20.63
N ILE A 44 9.12 -4.82 20.40
CA ILE A 44 9.81 -3.90 19.50
C ILE A 44 10.20 -4.67 18.25
N MET A 45 9.72 -4.17 17.11
CA MET A 45 10.03 -4.67 15.78
C MET A 45 10.91 -3.67 15.04
N ALA A 46 12.12 -4.09 14.68
CA ALA A 46 13.02 -3.30 13.85
C ALA A 46 12.54 -3.27 12.40
N ILE A 47 12.56 -2.07 11.82
CA ILE A 47 12.24 -1.77 10.42
C ILE A 47 13.31 -0.88 9.82
N ASP A 48 13.33 -0.69 8.50
CA ASP A 48 14.24 0.25 7.84
C ASP A 48 13.77 1.70 8.01
N SER A 49 12.49 1.94 7.73
CA SER A 49 11.82 3.23 7.88
C SER A 49 10.31 3.02 8.00
N ILE A 50 9.58 4.05 8.39
CA ILE A 50 8.10 4.00 8.48
C ILE A 50 7.42 3.93 7.11
N GLY A 51 8.16 4.08 6.01
CA GLY A 51 7.64 4.02 4.66
C GLY A 51 7.03 5.34 4.16
N PRO A 52 6.55 5.34 2.91
CA PRO A 52 6.09 6.55 2.23
C PRO A 52 4.68 7.00 2.63
N GLY A 53 3.84 6.10 3.11
CA GLY A 53 2.44 6.36 3.48
C GLY A 53 1.75 5.12 4.02
N PHE A 54 0.48 5.27 4.43
CA PHE A 54 -0.28 4.23 5.14
C PHE A 54 -1.59 3.83 4.45
N ASN A 55 -1.84 4.27 3.20
CA ASN A 55 -2.96 3.75 2.44
C ASN A 55 -2.55 2.46 1.69
N PRO A 56 -3.03 1.27 2.08
CA PRO A 56 -2.63 0.01 1.44
C PRO A 56 -3.11 -0.11 0.00
N HIS A 57 -4.06 0.71 -0.41
CA HIS A 57 -4.67 0.68 -1.75
C HIS A 57 -3.97 1.58 -2.78
N LEU A 58 -2.89 2.29 -2.40
CA LEU A 58 -2.14 3.15 -3.31
C LEU A 58 -0.79 2.53 -3.69
N LEU A 59 -0.43 2.62 -4.97
CA LEU A 59 0.88 2.19 -5.48
C LEU A 59 2.04 2.97 -4.84
N SER A 60 1.82 4.25 -4.56
CA SER A 60 2.80 5.12 -3.92
C SER A 60 3.14 4.77 -2.49
N ASP A 61 2.23 4.12 -1.79
CA ASP A 61 2.36 3.82 -0.36
C ASP A 61 2.84 2.38 -0.12
N GLN A 62 3.08 1.62 -1.19
CA GLN A 62 3.52 0.24 -1.08
C GLN A 62 4.87 0.11 -0.38
N SER A 63 4.86 -0.50 0.79
CA SER A 63 6.05 -0.83 1.57
C SER A 63 5.78 -2.02 2.49
N PRO A 64 6.82 -2.78 2.92
CA PRO A 64 6.63 -3.86 3.88
C PRO A 64 6.01 -3.39 5.19
N VAL A 65 6.32 -2.15 5.62
CA VAL A 65 5.78 -1.57 6.84
C VAL A 65 4.32 -1.18 6.69
N ASN A 66 3.93 -0.60 5.55
CA ASN A 66 2.51 -0.31 5.28
C ASN A 66 1.67 -1.59 5.28
N ALA A 67 2.11 -2.63 4.58
CA ALA A 67 1.43 -3.94 4.57
C ALA A 67 1.31 -4.52 6.00
N ALA A 68 2.39 -4.44 6.79
CA ALA A 68 2.40 -4.90 8.17
C ALA A 68 1.44 -4.11 9.05
N VAL A 69 1.47 -2.79 9.00
CA VAL A 69 0.57 -1.94 9.79
C VAL A 69 -0.88 -2.16 9.38
N ALA A 70 -1.20 -2.13 8.07
CA ALA A 70 -2.55 -2.33 7.56
C ALA A 70 -3.15 -3.65 8.06
N SER A 71 -2.43 -4.77 7.95
CA SER A 71 -2.90 -6.08 8.38
C SER A 71 -3.18 -6.17 9.90
N MET A 72 -2.52 -5.34 10.72
CA MET A 72 -2.70 -5.32 12.18
C MET A 72 -3.82 -4.39 12.63
N VAL A 73 -4.08 -3.30 11.89
CA VAL A 73 -4.97 -2.22 12.35
C VAL A 73 -6.23 -2.07 11.51
N LEU A 74 -6.29 -2.62 10.29
CA LEU A 74 -7.47 -2.54 9.43
C LEU A 74 -8.26 -3.85 9.40
N PRO A 75 -9.58 -3.77 9.33
CA PRO A 75 -10.43 -4.94 9.15
C PRO A 75 -10.38 -5.42 7.71
N SER A 76 -10.44 -6.72 7.50
CA SER A 76 -10.48 -7.35 6.18
C SER A 76 -11.59 -8.37 6.10
N SER A 77 -12.25 -8.46 4.94
CA SER A 77 -13.29 -9.47 4.69
C SER A 77 -12.70 -10.88 4.66
N PHE A 78 -11.52 -10.99 4.10
CA PHE A 78 -10.76 -12.25 4.01
C PHE A 78 -9.31 -11.99 4.38
N ARG A 79 -8.62 -13.05 4.80
CA ARG A 79 -7.19 -12.99 5.10
C ARG A 79 -6.44 -14.03 4.28
N PRO A 80 -5.30 -13.68 3.69
CA PRO A 80 -4.51 -14.63 2.94
C PRO A 80 -3.79 -15.59 3.90
N VAL A 81 -3.89 -16.87 3.62
CA VAL A 81 -3.13 -17.93 4.30
C VAL A 81 -2.26 -18.65 3.28
N PRO A 82 -1.06 -19.11 3.68
CA PRO A 82 -0.18 -19.83 2.76
C PRO A 82 -0.85 -21.09 2.19
N ASP A 83 -0.83 -21.22 0.87
CA ASP A 83 -1.29 -22.41 0.16
C ASP A 83 -0.40 -22.66 -1.07
N PRO A 84 0.58 -23.57 -0.97
CA PRO A 84 1.48 -23.87 -2.08
C PRO A 84 0.80 -24.43 -3.34
N LYS A 85 -0.46 -24.84 -3.25
CA LYS A 85 -1.24 -25.35 -4.39
C LYS A 85 -1.98 -24.24 -5.14
N SER A 86 -2.12 -23.07 -4.51
CA SER A 86 -2.70 -21.90 -5.16
C SER A 86 -1.74 -21.32 -6.21
N PRO A 87 -2.24 -20.76 -7.33
CA PRO A 87 -1.43 -20.06 -8.32
C PRO A 87 -0.62 -18.89 -7.79
N THR A 88 -1.00 -18.33 -6.65
CA THR A 88 -0.38 -17.17 -5.98
C THR A 88 0.35 -17.55 -4.69
N GLY A 89 0.40 -18.85 -4.35
CA GLY A 89 0.97 -19.30 -3.07
C GLY A 89 0.11 -19.02 -1.84
N SER A 90 -1.07 -18.44 -2.02
CA SER A 90 -2.00 -18.08 -0.96
C SER A 90 -3.43 -18.46 -1.35
N ARG A 91 -4.26 -18.75 -0.36
CA ARG A 91 -5.72 -18.78 -0.48
C ARG A 91 -6.32 -17.80 0.51
N TRP A 92 -7.48 -17.27 0.16
CA TRP A 92 -8.18 -16.28 0.98
C TRP A 92 -9.25 -16.95 1.82
N GLU A 93 -9.10 -16.90 3.13
CA GLU A 93 -10.05 -17.42 4.11
C GLU A 93 -10.86 -16.27 4.70
N LEU A 94 -12.18 -16.53 4.90
CA LEU A 94 -13.07 -15.56 5.54
C LEU A 94 -12.51 -15.18 6.90
N ASP A 95 -12.46 -13.87 7.19
CA ASP A 95 -12.13 -13.38 8.52
C ASP A 95 -13.37 -13.46 9.43
N PRO A 96 -13.46 -14.45 10.31
CA PRO A 96 -14.65 -14.64 11.15
C PRO A 96 -14.77 -13.57 12.23
N THR A 97 -13.76 -12.70 12.38
CA THR A 97 -13.86 -11.58 13.31
C THR A 97 -14.67 -10.42 12.73
N LEU A 98 -14.62 -10.19 11.41
CA LEU A 98 -15.39 -9.15 10.73
C LEU A 98 -16.73 -9.68 10.21
N LEU A 99 -16.72 -10.87 9.59
CA LEU A 99 -17.90 -11.40 8.88
C LEU A 99 -18.51 -12.61 9.59
N GLU A 100 -19.83 -12.69 9.55
CA GLU A 100 -20.55 -13.92 9.84
C GLU A 100 -20.54 -14.87 8.64
N SER A 101 -20.71 -14.33 7.44
CA SER A 101 -20.61 -15.06 6.17
C SER A 101 -20.29 -14.12 5.01
N ALA A 102 -19.76 -14.70 3.93
CA ALA A 102 -19.69 -14.08 2.61
C ALA A 102 -19.84 -15.17 1.56
N GLU A 103 -20.82 -15.03 0.69
CA GLU A 103 -21.20 -16.06 -0.27
C GLU A 103 -21.79 -15.48 -1.54
N VAL A 104 -21.68 -16.23 -2.64
CA VAL A 104 -22.37 -15.92 -3.89
C VAL A 104 -23.84 -16.22 -3.70
N THR A 105 -24.68 -15.19 -3.70
CA THR A 105 -26.13 -15.30 -3.48
C THR A 105 -26.93 -15.31 -4.79
N SER A 106 -26.31 -14.94 -5.92
CA SER A 106 -26.90 -15.04 -7.25
C SER A 106 -25.78 -15.21 -8.29
N GLU A 107 -26.02 -16.06 -9.28
CA GLU A 107 -25.13 -16.25 -10.43
C GLU A 107 -25.48 -15.30 -11.59
N ASN A 108 -26.71 -14.78 -11.64
CA ASN A 108 -27.14 -13.86 -12.70
C ASN A 108 -28.21 -12.86 -12.20
N PRO A 109 -27.85 -11.59 -11.97
CA PRO A 109 -26.49 -11.05 -12.03
C PRO A 109 -25.60 -11.68 -10.95
N PHE A 110 -24.29 -11.79 -11.23
CA PHE A 110 -23.34 -12.31 -10.24
C PHE A 110 -23.32 -11.39 -9.04
N THR A 111 -23.69 -11.94 -7.88
CA THR A 111 -23.89 -11.14 -6.65
C THR A 111 -23.28 -11.87 -5.46
N VAL A 112 -22.47 -11.14 -4.71
CA VAL A 112 -21.86 -11.60 -3.45
C VAL A 112 -22.46 -10.82 -2.29
N THR A 113 -22.89 -11.53 -1.27
CA THR A 113 -23.42 -10.93 -0.04
C THR A 113 -22.45 -11.13 1.11
N TYR A 114 -22.00 -10.02 1.70
CA TYR A 114 -21.13 -9.98 2.88
C TYR A 114 -21.97 -9.63 4.10
N LYS A 115 -22.01 -10.51 5.09
CA LYS A 115 -22.74 -10.31 6.33
C LYS A 115 -21.79 -9.90 7.44
N ILE A 116 -21.81 -8.64 7.81
CA ILE A 116 -20.89 -8.01 8.77
C ILE A 116 -21.40 -8.27 10.19
N ARG A 117 -20.51 -8.66 11.10
CA ARG A 117 -20.88 -8.87 12.51
C ARG A 117 -21.49 -7.60 13.12
N PRO A 118 -22.59 -7.73 13.88
CA PRO A 118 -23.22 -6.60 14.55
C PRO A 118 -22.24 -5.82 15.46
N GLU A 119 -21.33 -6.54 16.13
CA GLU A 119 -20.36 -6.01 17.09
C GLU A 119 -19.19 -5.30 16.42
N ALA A 120 -18.95 -5.53 15.12
CA ALA A 120 -17.82 -4.95 14.40
C ALA A 120 -17.91 -3.42 14.37
N GLN A 121 -16.89 -2.77 14.92
CA GLN A 121 -16.86 -1.32 15.08
C GLN A 121 -15.46 -0.75 14.92
N TRP A 122 -15.38 0.50 14.56
CA TRP A 122 -14.16 1.28 14.54
C TRP A 122 -13.74 1.72 15.95
N THR A 123 -12.49 2.17 16.11
CA THR A 123 -11.95 2.63 17.41
C THR A 123 -12.65 3.86 17.99
N ASP A 124 -13.40 4.59 17.19
CA ASP A 124 -14.24 5.73 17.60
C ASP A 124 -15.70 5.35 17.91
N ASN A 125 -16.02 4.05 17.90
CA ASN A 125 -17.33 3.42 18.09
C ASN A 125 -18.30 3.55 16.92
N ALA A 126 -17.89 4.09 15.77
CA ALA A 126 -18.70 3.99 14.56
C ALA A 126 -18.80 2.53 14.13
N PRO A 127 -19.96 2.02 13.69
CA PRO A 127 -20.09 0.66 13.21
C PRO A 127 -19.30 0.48 11.90
N ILE A 128 -18.60 -0.66 11.73
CA ILE A 128 -18.15 -1.08 10.41
C ILE A 128 -19.37 -1.53 9.62
N ALA A 129 -19.60 -0.95 8.45
CA ALA A 129 -20.85 -1.08 7.72
C ALA A 129 -20.63 -1.19 6.19
N ALA A 130 -21.70 -1.51 5.48
CA ALA A 130 -21.71 -1.56 4.01
C ALA A 130 -21.29 -0.25 3.35
N ASP A 131 -21.39 0.88 4.05
CA ASP A 131 -20.95 2.19 3.56
C ASP A 131 -19.41 2.25 3.40
N ASP A 132 -18.65 1.53 4.24
CA ASP A 132 -17.20 1.40 4.12
C ASP A 132 -16.82 0.60 2.87
N TYR A 133 -17.60 -0.45 2.54
CA TYR A 133 -17.47 -1.24 1.31
C TYR A 133 -17.78 -0.38 0.08
N TRP A 134 -18.90 0.35 0.11
CA TRP A 134 -19.28 1.27 -0.96
C TRP A 134 -18.22 2.34 -1.19
N TYR A 135 -17.70 2.94 -0.11
CA TYR A 135 -16.65 3.95 -0.18
C TYR A 135 -15.38 3.40 -0.83
N LEU A 136 -14.88 2.26 -0.35
CA LEU A 136 -13.66 1.64 -0.89
C LEU A 136 -13.83 1.34 -2.38
N TRP A 137 -14.94 0.69 -2.79
CA TRP A 137 -15.23 0.47 -4.19
C TRP A 137 -15.15 1.75 -5.01
N ARG A 138 -15.84 2.81 -4.57
CA ARG A 138 -15.86 4.09 -5.29
C ARG A 138 -14.46 4.70 -5.44
N GLN A 139 -13.62 4.60 -4.43
CA GLN A 139 -12.25 5.10 -4.50
C GLN A 139 -11.41 4.25 -5.48
N MET A 140 -11.49 2.93 -5.39
CA MET A 140 -10.73 2.01 -6.25
C MET A 140 -11.02 2.20 -7.75
N VAL A 141 -12.25 2.54 -8.13
CA VAL A 141 -12.61 2.76 -9.54
C VAL A 141 -12.38 4.20 -10.03
N SER A 142 -12.19 5.17 -9.15
CA SER A 142 -12.12 6.58 -9.51
C SER A 142 -10.78 7.26 -9.26
N GLN A 143 -9.96 6.73 -8.34
CA GLN A 143 -8.68 7.36 -8.00
C GLN A 143 -7.54 6.83 -8.88
N PRO A 144 -6.64 7.70 -9.32
CA PRO A 144 -5.44 7.28 -10.03
C PRO A 144 -4.42 6.65 -9.07
N GLY A 145 -3.59 5.74 -9.60
CA GLY A 145 -2.51 5.11 -8.82
C GLY A 145 -2.97 4.13 -7.74
N VAL A 146 -4.17 3.58 -7.88
CA VAL A 146 -4.66 2.50 -7.02
C VAL A 146 -4.05 1.15 -7.41
N VAL A 147 -3.99 0.25 -6.44
CA VAL A 147 -3.47 -1.10 -6.61
C VAL A 147 -4.54 -2.02 -7.21
N ASP A 148 -4.23 -2.65 -8.34
CA ASP A 148 -5.00 -3.72 -8.98
C ASP A 148 -6.54 -3.56 -8.97
N PRO A 149 -7.11 -2.49 -9.54
CA PRO A 149 -8.54 -2.19 -9.43
C PRO A 149 -9.46 -3.04 -10.31
N ALA A 150 -8.94 -3.91 -11.19
CA ALA A 150 -9.75 -4.58 -12.22
C ALA A 150 -10.96 -5.36 -11.64
N GLY A 151 -10.83 -5.96 -10.46
CA GLY A 151 -11.96 -6.62 -9.80
C GLY A 151 -13.03 -5.65 -9.30
N TYR A 152 -12.62 -4.47 -8.82
CA TYR A 152 -13.55 -3.40 -8.43
C TYR A 152 -14.24 -2.76 -9.64
N ASP A 153 -13.57 -2.71 -10.79
CA ASP A 153 -14.15 -2.20 -12.04
C ASP A 153 -15.33 -3.05 -12.54
N LEU A 154 -15.42 -4.32 -12.14
CA LEU A 154 -16.54 -5.19 -12.47
C LEU A 154 -17.77 -4.95 -11.59
N ILE A 155 -17.66 -4.24 -10.47
CA ILE A 155 -18.78 -3.98 -9.58
C ILE A 155 -19.71 -2.95 -10.19
N THR A 156 -21.01 -3.29 -10.28
CA THR A 156 -22.06 -2.40 -10.77
C THR A 156 -22.84 -1.73 -9.64
N GLY A 157 -22.78 -2.27 -8.44
CA GLY A 157 -23.44 -1.70 -7.27
C GLY A 157 -23.06 -2.37 -5.97
N VAL A 158 -23.05 -1.58 -4.90
CA VAL A 158 -22.95 -2.03 -3.51
C VAL A 158 -24.17 -1.50 -2.76
N GLN A 159 -25.04 -2.41 -2.31
CA GLN A 159 -26.26 -2.05 -1.57
C GLN A 159 -26.06 -2.33 -0.08
N SER A 160 -26.47 -1.36 0.73
CA SER A 160 -26.50 -1.46 2.18
C SER A 160 -27.87 -1.96 2.63
N VAL A 161 -27.91 -3.11 3.30
CA VAL A 161 -29.15 -3.68 3.85
C VAL A 161 -28.93 -4.07 5.32
N GLU A 162 -30.00 -4.49 6.00
CA GLU A 162 -29.97 -4.86 7.42
C GLU A 162 -29.32 -3.80 8.33
N GLY A 163 -29.69 -2.53 8.12
CA GLY A 163 -29.14 -1.42 8.93
C GLY A 163 -27.64 -1.17 8.72
N GLY A 164 -27.12 -1.52 7.54
CA GLY A 164 -25.70 -1.36 7.20
C GLY A 164 -24.84 -2.59 7.52
N LYS A 165 -25.40 -3.62 8.15
CA LYS A 165 -24.63 -4.82 8.52
C LYS A 165 -24.57 -5.89 7.44
N GLN A 166 -25.15 -5.62 6.28
CA GLN A 166 -25.02 -6.48 5.11
C GLN A 166 -24.71 -5.64 3.87
N ALA A 167 -23.62 -5.98 3.18
CA ALA A 167 -23.26 -5.42 1.89
C ALA A 167 -23.57 -6.42 0.79
N VAL A 168 -24.46 -6.03 -0.14
CA VAL A 168 -24.82 -6.81 -1.32
C VAL A 168 -24.11 -6.21 -2.52
N VAL A 169 -23.14 -6.94 -3.05
CA VAL A 169 -22.24 -6.49 -4.13
C VAL A 169 -22.61 -7.20 -5.42
N THR A 170 -23.04 -6.43 -6.42
CA THR A 170 -23.43 -6.94 -7.74
C THR A 170 -22.35 -6.62 -8.76
N PHE A 171 -22.04 -7.58 -9.62
CA PHE A 171 -21.02 -7.49 -10.65
C PHE A 171 -21.62 -7.55 -12.05
N SER A 172 -20.93 -7.00 -13.03
CA SER A 172 -21.29 -7.06 -14.45
C SER A 172 -21.07 -8.45 -15.06
N GLN A 173 -20.22 -9.26 -14.46
CA GLN A 173 -19.88 -10.63 -14.89
C GLN A 173 -19.39 -11.47 -13.70
N PRO A 174 -19.27 -12.79 -13.83
CA PRO A 174 -18.64 -13.63 -12.82
C PRO A 174 -17.20 -13.16 -12.52
N TYR A 175 -16.79 -13.22 -11.26
CA TYR A 175 -15.44 -12.85 -10.83
C TYR A 175 -14.97 -13.82 -9.74
N PRO A 176 -14.21 -14.87 -10.09
CA PRO A 176 -13.76 -15.91 -9.15
C PRO A 176 -12.91 -15.39 -8.00
N ALA A 177 -12.11 -14.32 -8.22
CA ALA A 177 -11.24 -13.74 -7.21
C ALA A 177 -11.93 -12.74 -6.26
N TRP A 178 -13.27 -12.74 -6.18
CA TRP A 178 -14.05 -11.82 -5.35
C TRP A 178 -13.65 -11.81 -3.86
N ARG A 179 -12.99 -12.88 -3.36
CA ARG A 179 -12.48 -12.96 -1.99
C ARG A 179 -11.26 -12.05 -1.75
N GLU A 180 -10.65 -11.54 -2.80
CA GLU A 180 -9.54 -10.59 -2.69
C GLU A 180 -10.01 -9.13 -2.61
N LEU A 181 -11.32 -8.89 -2.77
CA LEU A 181 -11.91 -7.57 -2.62
C LEU A 181 -12.25 -7.27 -1.15
N PHE A 182 -12.34 -5.99 -0.83
CA PHE A 182 -12.74 -5.48 0.49
C PHE A 182 -11.87 -6.03 1.64
N ASN A 183 -10.56 -6.10 1.39
CA ASN A 183 -9.56 -6.29 2.42
C ASN A 183 -8.94 -4.94 2.78
N ASP A 184 -8.38 -4.83 3.99
CA ASP A 184 -7.85 -3.58 4.53
C ASP A 184 -8.84 -2.40 4.39
N ILE A 185 -10.09 -2.63 4.81
CA ILE A 185 -11.20 -1.67 4.68
C ILE A 185 -10.86 -0.38 5.45
N LEU A 186 -11.12 0.77 4.83
CA LEU A 186 -10.87 2.08 5.41
C LEU A 186 -12.13 2.67 6.06
N PRO A 187 -12.00 3.46 7.16
CA PRO A 187 -13.14 4.13 7.81
C PRO A 187 -13.67 5.26 6.93
N ALA A 188 -14.71 4.97 6.15
CA ALA A 188 -15.30 5.90 5.18
C ALA A 188 -15.68 7.25 5.80
N HIS A 189 -16.28 7.22 7.00
CA HIS A 189 -16.75 8.41 7.73
C HIS A 189 -15.63 9.36 8.14
N ILE A 190 -14.38 8.88 8.18
CA ILE A 190 -13.19 9.67 8.47
C ILE A 190 -12.46 10.05 7.19
N VAL A 191 -12.11 9.04 6.36
CA VAL A 191 -11.18 9.25 5.22
C VAL A 191 -11.77 10.20 4.17
N LYS A 192 -13.09 10.23 4.00
CA LYS A 192 -13.76 11.16 3.07
C LYS A 192 -13.61 12.63 3.44
N ASP A 193 -13.45 12.93 4.74
CA ASP A 193 -13.51 14.29 5.28
C ASP A 193 -12.14 14.85 5.72
N ILE A 194 -11.11 14.00 5.84
CA ILE A 194 -9.76 14.49 6.17
C ILE A 194 -9.10 15.17 4.96
N PRO A 195 -8.22 16.16 5.17
CA PRO A 195 -7.47 16.80 4.10
C PRO A 195 -6.66 15.77 3.29
N GLY A 196 -6.79 15.81 1.97
CA GLY A 196 -6.17 14.84 1.07
C GLY A 196 -6.99 13.58 0.82
N GLY A 197 -8.03 13.30 1.62
CA GLY A 197 -8.97 12.20 1.41
C GLY A 197 -8.28 10.85 1.22
N PHE A 198 -8.80 10.04 0.29
CA PHE A 198 -8.24 8.74 -0.03
C PHE A 198 -6.81 8.81 -0.60
N GLY A 199 -6.50 9.82 -1.42
CA GLY A 199 -5.22 9.91 -2.14
C GLY A 199 -4.03 10.30 -1.27
N ALA A 200 -4.23 11.16 -0.25
CA ALA A 200 -3.14 11.70 0.56
C ALA A 200 -3.46 11.79 2.06
N GLY A 201 -4.72 11.60 2.46
CA GLY A 201 -5.15 11.78 3.85
C GLY A 201 -4.48 10.83 4.84
N LEU A 202 -4.06 9.64 4.37
CA LEU A 202 -3.39 8.64 5.19
C LEU A 202 -1.85 8.66 5.03
N ALA A 203 -1.28 9.67 4.40
CA ALA A 203 0.17 9.73 4.19
C ALA A 203 0.98 9.76 5.50
N ARG A 204 0.42 10.30 6.59
CA ARG A 204 1.14 10.48 7.86
C ARG A 204 0.32 10.12 9.11
N ALA A 205 -0.89 9.64 8.96
CA ALA A 205 -1.78 9.34 10.08
C ALA A 205 -2.82 8.29 9.73
N MET A 206 -3.19 7.48 10.70
CA MET A 206 -4.35 6.59 10.70
C MET A 206 -5.16 6.83 11.98
N PRO A 207 -6.01 7.84 12.01
CA PRO A 207 -6.64 8.28 13.26
C PRO A 207 -7.69 7.30 13.80
N VAL A 208 -8.31 6.51 12.91
CA VAL A 208 -9.34 5.52 13.24
C VAL A 208 -9.01 4.19 12.57
N THR A 209 -9.11 3.12 13.32
CA THR A 209 -8.75 1.74 12.91
C THR A 209 -9.79 0.76 13.41
N GLY A 210 -9.79 -0.48 12.90
CA GLY A 210 -10.76 -1.52 13.24
C GLY A 210 -10.14 -2.90 13.47
N GLY A 211 -8.81 -3.00 13.59
CA GLY A 211 -8.10 -4.24 13.86
C GLY A 211 -7.88 -4.53 15.34
N GLN A 212 -7.10 -5.60 15.64
CA GLN A 212 -6.70 -5.94 17.02
C GLN A 212 -5.79 -4.87 17.65
N PHE A 213 -5.13 -4.07 16.83
CA PHE A 213 -4.32 -2.93 17.25
C PHE A 213 -4.91 -1.64 16.69
N ARG A 214 -4.55 -0.55 17.32
CA ARG A 214 -4.79 0.81 16.84
C ARG A 214 -3.46 1.56 16.73
N VAL A 215 -3.42 2.54 15.86
CA VAL A 215 -2.26 3.44 15.79
C VAL A 215 -2.34 4.41 16.95
N GLU A 216 -1.35 4.36 17.83
CA GLU A 216 -1.20 5.29 18.96
C GLU A 216 -0.44 6.54 18.54
N SER A 217 0.66 6.35 17.80
CA SER A 217 1.45 7.46 17.27
C SER A 217 2.29 7.04 16.06
N ILE A 218 2.53 7.99 15.17
CA ILE A 218 3.49 7.93 14.07
C ILE A 218 4.45 9.10 14.24
N ASP A 219 5.75 8.83 14.39
CA ASP A 219 6.80 9.83 14.52
C ASP A 219 7.79 9.73 13.34
N PRO A 220 7.63 10.57 12.31
CA PRO A 220 8.52 10.54 11.14
C PRO A 220 9.96 10.98 11.45
N GLN A 221 10.18 11.73 12.55
CA GLN A 221 11.54 12.20 12.89
C GLN A 221 12.37 11.08 13.52
N ARG A 222 11.70 10.16 14.22
CA ARG A 222 12.32 9.02 14.88
C ARG A 222 12.22 7.73 14.06
N ASP A 223 11.51 7.75 12.94
CA ASP A 223 11.12 6.56 12.18
C ASP A 223 10.45 5.51 13.08
N GLU A 224 9.44 5.93 13.85
CA GLU A 224 8.73 5.08 14.80
C GLU A 224 7.22 5.09 14.54
N ILE A 225 6.60 3.91 14.65
CA ILE A 225 5.15 3.72 14.70
C ILE A 225 4.84 2.94 15.96
N LEU A 226 4.05 3.52 16.84
CA LEU A 226 3.55 2.83 18.03
C LEU A 226 2.13 2.36 17.80
N LEU A 227 1.93 1.06 17.86
CA LEU A 227 0.62 0.43 17.89
C LEU A 227 0.30 0.03 19.32
N ALA A 228 -0.93 0.33 19.77
CA ALA A 228 -1.47 -0.13 21.03
C ALA A 228 -2.57 -1.15 20.79
N ARG A 229 -2.73 -2.09 21.72
CA ARG A 229 -3.87 -3.00 21.70
C ARG A 229 -5.17 -2.20 21.61
N ASN A 230 -6.07 -2.65 20.74
CA ASN A 230 -7.40 -2.09 20.65
C ASN A 230 -8.31 -2.72 21.71
N ASP A 231 -8.45 -2.07 22.87
CA ASP A 231 -9.28 -2.57 23.97
C ASP A 231 -10.79 -2.53 23.64
N ARG A 232 -11.17 -1.94 22.51
CA ARG A 232 -12.55 -1.95 21.98
C ARG A 232 -12.77 -2.99 20.90
N TYR A 233 -11.75 -3.79 20.63
CA TYR A 233 -11.88 -4.87 19.65
C TYR A 233 -12.90 -5.89 20.14
N TRP A 234 -13.88 -6.18 19.31
CA TRP A 234 -15.06 -6.98 19.67
C TRP A 234 -14.80 -8.50 19.70
N SER A 235 -13.63 -8.94 19.28
CA SER A 235 -13.22 -10.34 19.29
C SER A 235 -12.06 -10.54 20.27
N ALA A 236 -11.31 -11.64 20.14
CA ALA A 236 -10.17 -11.93 21.02
C ALA A 236 -9.12 -10.81 20.97
N PRO A 237 -8.78 -10.19 22.08
CA PRO A 237 -7.80 -9.11 22.12
C PRO A 237 -6.40 -9.61 21.79
N ALA A 238 -5.56 -8.73 21.23
CA ALA A 238 -4.14 -9.01 21.09
C ALA A 238 -3.48 -9.25 22.45
N LYS A 239 -2.48 -10.16 22.49
CA LYS A 239 -1.72 -10.42 23.72
C LYS A 239 -0.75 -9.32 24.08
N PRO A 240 0.03 -8.73 23.12
CA PRO A 240 0.86 -7.58 23.42
C PRO A 240 0.00 -6.35 23.70
N ASP A 241 0.37 -5.55 24.70
CA ASP A 241 -0.25 -4.25 24.93
C ASP A 241 0.22 -3.23 23.90
N LEU A 242 1.50 -3.30 23.51
CA LEU A 242 2.14 -2.38 22.59
C LEU A 242 3.01 -3.13 21.58
N VAL A 243 3.00 -2.69 20.34
CA VAL A 243 3.98 -3.06 19.30
C VAL A 243 4.61 -1.79 18.78
N LEU A 244 5.92 -1.65 18.93
CA LEU A 244 6.68 -0.50 18.47
C LEU A 244 7.48 -0.90 17.23
N PHE A 245 7.13 -0.37 16.09
CA PHE A 245 7.98 -0.38 14.90
C PHE A 245 9.02 0.74 15.06
N ARG A 246 10.29 0.38 14.97
CA ARG A 246 11.39 1.32 15.18
C ARG A 246 12.53 1.04 14.23
N ARG A 247 13.16 2.08 13.71
CA ARG A 247 14.32 1.95 12.84
C ARG A 247 15.41 1.08 13.49
N GLY A 248 15.84 0.05 12.76
CA GLY A 248 16.84 -0.92 13.24
C GLY A 248 18.26 -0.37 13.27
N GLY A 249 18.54 0.65 12.46
CA GLY A 249 19.85 1.26 12.33
C GLY A 249 20.86 0.38 11.57
N ALA A 250 22.15 0.61 11.82
CA ALA A 250 23.20 -0.17 11.18
C ALA A 250 23.17 -1.66 11.61
N PRO A 251 23.59 -2.61 10.74
CA PRO A 251 23.50 -4.05 10.99
C PRO A 251 24.10 -4.50 12.33
N ALA A 252 25.24 -3.95 12.73
CA ALA A 252 25.87 -4.29 14.02
C ALA A 252 25.04 -3.80 15.21
N ALA A 253 24.47 -2.60 15.13
CA ALA A 253 23.60 -2.05 16.19
C ALA A 253 22.31 -2.87 16.32
N LEU A 254 21.72 -3.29 15.19
CA LEU A 254 20.56 -4.16 15.15
C LEU A 254 20.87 -5.53 15.81
N ALA A 255 22.00 -6.15 15.43
CA ALA A 255 22.42 -7.41 16.00
C ALA A 255 22.64 -7.32 17.52
N ASP A 256 23.27 -6.25 18.02
CA ASP A 256 23.43 -6.00 19.44
C ASP A 256 22.09 -5.78 20.15
N SER A 257 21.18 -5.03 19.55
CA SER A 257 19.83 -4.78 20.10
C SER A 257 19.01 -6.07 20.23
N ILE A 258 19.09 -6.97 19.25
CA ILE A 258 18.42 -8.29 19.30
C ILE A 258 19.09 -9.19 20.36
N ARG A 259 20.43 -9.22 20.41
CA ARG A 259 21.19 -10.00 21.39
C ARG A 259 20.86 -9.60 22.84
N ASN A 260 20.72 -8.30 23.07
CA ASN A 260 20.42 -7.74 24.39
C ASN A 260 18.92 -7.85 24.75
N GLY A 261 18.05 -8.25 23.80
CA GLY A 261 16.62 -8.33 23.99
C GLY A 261 15.91 -6.96 23.99
N ASP A 262 16.57 -5.90 23.51
CA ASP A 262 15.94 -4.57 23.31
C ASP A 262 15.01 -4.58 22.10
N THR A 263 15.35 -5.34 21.07
CA THR A 263 14.51 -5.61 19.89
C THR A 263 14.15 -7.09 19.87
N GLN A 264 12.88 -7.40 19.68
CA GLN A 264 12.37 -8.78 19.70
C GLN A 264 12.18 -9.36 18.31
N VAL A 265 11.77 -8.55 17.35
CA VAL A 265 11.48 -8.95 15.97
C VAL A 265 12.18 -7.97 15.02
N ALA A 266 12.60 -8.42 13.87
CA ALA A 266 13.11 -7.54 12.81
C ALA A 266 12.56 -7.93 11.45
N GLN A 267 12.29 -6.94 10.61
CA GLN A 267 12.10 -7.06 9.17
C GLN A 267 12.79 -5.88 8.51
N VAL A 268 13.96 -6.15 7.94
CA VAL A 268 14.84 -5.10 7.41
C VAL A 268 15.49 -5.56 6.11
N HIS A 269 15.87 -4.63 5.27
CA HIS A 269 16.77 -4.91 4.16
C HIS A 269 18.18 -5.18 4.68
N GLY A 270 18.92 -6.00 3.98
CA GLY A 270 20.30 -6.30 4.36
C GLY A 270 20.91 -7.42 3.54
N GLY A 271 22.22 -7.34 3.39
CA GLY A 271 23.01 -8.30 2.64
C GLY A 271 23.33 -9.59 3.39
N ALA A 272 24.18 -10.40 2.76
CA ALA A 272 24.65 -11.66 3.33
C ALA A 272 25.34 -11.45 4.69
N ALA A 273 26.04 -10.33 4.87
CA ALA A 273 26.71 -10.01 6.12
C ALA A 273 25.71 -9.74 7.26
N THR A 274 24.66 -8.97 7.01
CA THR A 274 23.57 -8.71 7.98
C THR A 274 22.88 -10.01 8.38
N PHE A 275 22.54 -10.85 7.39
CA PHE A 275 21.92 -12.15 7.65
C PHE A 275 22.83 -13.06 8.51
N ALA A 276 24.13 -13.12 8.19
CA ALA A 276 25.09 -13.91 8.95
C ALA A 276 25.26 -13.40 10.38
N GLN A 277 25.31 -12.07 10.59
CA GLN A 277 25.40 -11.48 11.92
C GLN A 277 24.19 -11.83 12.78
N LEU A 278 22.98 -11.73 12.24
CA LEU A 278 21.75 -12.07 12.96
C LEU A 278 21.65 -13.57 13.23
N SER A 279 22.00 -14.41 12.26
CA SER A 279 21.97 -15.88 12.39
C SER A 279 23.01 -16.42 13.36
N ALA A 280 24.08 -15.68 13.63
CA ALA A 280 25.11 -16.08 14.60
C ALA A 280 24.72 -15.80 16.06
N ILE A 281 23.60 -15.11 16.31
CA ILE A 281 23.13 -14.86 17.68
C ILE A 281 22.44 -16.12 18.20
N PRO A 282 22.83 -16.65 19.37
CA PRO A 282 22.19 -17.85 19.94
C PRO A 282 20.67 -17.70 20.07
N ASP A 283 19.95 -18.74 19.71
CA ASP A 283 18.49 -18.86 19.81
C ASP A 283 17.69 -17.82 18.98
N VAL A 284 18.34 -17.05 18.13
CA VAL A 284 17.69 -16.18 17.16
C VAL A 284 17.33 -16.99 15.91
N ARG A 285 16.06 -16.92 15.51
CA ARG A 285 15.58 -17.50 14.25
C ARG A 285 15.63 -16.43 13.18
N THR A 286 16.14 -16.78 12.00
CA THR A 286 16.25 -15.86 10.86
C THR A 286 15.75 -16.52 9.59
N ALA A 287 15.20 -15.71 8.69
CA ALA A 287 14.86 -16.12 7.34
C ALA A 287 15.01 -14.93 6.38
N ARG A 288 15.06 -15.23 5.07
CA ARG A 288 14.83 -14.24 4.02
C ARG A 288 13.46 -14.47 3.45
N ILE A 289 12.69 -13.41 3.30
CA ILE A 289 11.36 -13.46 2.72
C ILE A 289 11.23 -12.40 1.63
N VAL A 290 10.47 -12.74 0.59
CA VAL A 290 10.03 -11.75 -0.40
C VAL A 290 8.91 -10.90 0.20
N THR A 291 8.82 -9.66 -0.25
CA THR A 291 7.75 -8.76 0.14
C THR A 291 6.67 -8.68 -0.95
N PRO A 292 5.47 -8.16 -0.66
CA PRO A 292 4.38 -8.10 -1.63
C PRO A 292 4.55 -7.00 -2.68
N ARG A 293 5.77 -6.72 -3.13
CA ARG A 293 6.00 -5.69 -4.15
C ARG A 293 7.12 -6.03 -5.12
N VAL A 294 6.92 -5.64 -6.38
CA VAL A 294 7.88 -5.79 -7.46
C VAL A 294 8.16 -4.44 -8.09
N MET A 295 9.43 -4.10 -8.26
CA MET A 295 9.85 -2.87 -8.95
C MET A 295 9.89 -3.07 -10.45
N GLN A 296 9.42 -2.07 -11.18
CA GLN A 296 9.46 -2.05 -12.64
C GLN A 296 9.68 -0.64 -13.18
N LEU A 297 10.18 -0.56 -14.41
CA LEU A 297 10.15 0.63 -15.25
C LEU A 297 9.09 0.42 -16.33
N THR A 298 8.11 1.33 -16.39
CA THR A 298 7.00 1.27 -17.36
C THR A 298 7.10 2.43 -18.32
N LEU A 299 7.30 2.13 -19.61
CA LEU A 299 7.23 3.11 -20.71
C LEU A 299 5.77 3.37 -21.10
N ARG A 300 5.45 4.63 -21.35
CA ARG A 300 4.11 5.05 -21.78
C ARG A 300 4.03 5.09 -23.31
N GLY A 301 3.50 4.02 -23.90
CA GLY A 301 3.47 3.84 -25.35
C GLY A 301 2.55 4.81 -26.11
N GLN A 302 1.74 5.59 -25.43
CA GLN A 302 0.92 6.67 -26.01
C GLN A 302 1.69 7.98 -26.21
N GLN A 303 2.91 8.11 -25.65
CA GLN A 303 3.75 9.27 -25.89
C GLN A 303 4.28 9.26 -27.33
N PRO A 304 4.31 10.40 -28.04
CA PRO A 304 4.72 10.45 -29.45
C PRO A 304 6.09 9.82 -29.71
N THR A 305 7.05 10.05 -28.83
CA THR A 305 8.40 9.47 -28.89
C THR A 305 8.40 7.95 -28.71
N LEU A 306 7.43 7.41 -27.98
CA LEU A 306 7.33 6.01 -27.59
C LEU A 306 6.22 5.23 -28.32
N GLU A 307 5.56 5.82 -29.30
CA GLU A 307 4.48 5.18 -30.05
C GLU A 307 4.95 3.91 -30.76
N GLN A 308 6.15 3.95 -31.37
CA GLN A 308 6.73 2.82 -32.08
C GLN A 308 7.32 1.79 -31.08
N ALA A 309 6.83 0.54 -31.14
CA ALA A 309 7.36 -0.56 -30.30
C ALA A 309 8.88 -0.77 -30.49
N GLN A 310 9.39 -0.51 -31.69
CA GLN A 310 10.80 -0.62 -32.04
C GLN A 310 11.66 0.36 -31.21
N VAL A 311 11.19 1.60 -31.00
CA VAL A 311 11.86 2.61 -30.16
C VAL A 311 11.83 2.18 -28.71
N ARG A 312 10.68 1.73 -28.20
CA ARG A 312 10.58 1.21 -26.82
C ARG A 312 11.51 0.04 -26.60
N LYS A 313 11.53 -0.92 -27.54
CA LYS A 313 12.42 -2.10 -27.47
C LYS A 313 13.89 -1.69 -27.43
N ALA A 314 14.28 -0.69 -28.21
CA ALA A 314 15.63 -0.17 -28.19
C ALA A 314 15.97 0.49 -26.85
N ILE A 315 15.09 1.33 -26.31
CA ILE A 315 15.29 2.01 -25.03
C ILE A 315 15.46 0.99 -23.90
N LEU A 316 14.55 0.00 -23.80
CA LEU A 316 14.67 -1.05 -22.77
C LEU A 316 15.92 -1.91 -22.97
N GLY A 317 16.33 -2.18 -24.24
CA GLY A 317 17.55 -2.94 -24.56
C GLY A 317 18.86 -2.20 -24.24
N LEU A 318 18.82 -0.88 -24.01
CA LEU A 318 19.96 -0.06 -23.60
C LEU A 318 20.14 0.02 -22.08
N ILE A 319 19.21 -0.55 -21.32
CA ILE A 319 19.21 -0.52 -19.85
C ILE A 319 19.80 -1.84 -19.32
N ASP A 320 20.79 -1.72 -18.46
CA ASP A 320 21.33 -2.82 -17.66
C ASP A 320 20.41 -3.07 -16.46
N VAL A 321 19.57 -4.09 -16.55
CA VAL A 321 18.59 -4.47 -15.53
C VAL A 321 19.28 -4.95 -14.26
N ASP A 322 20.40 -5.65 -14.36
CA ASP A 322 21.12 -6.18 -13.20
C ASP A 322 21.68 -5.04 -12.34
N LEU A 323 22.15 -3.96 -12.98
CA LEU A 323 22.54 -2.75 -12.25
C LEU A 323 21.35 -2.07 -11.58
N LEU A 324 20.20 -1.96 -12.28
CA LEU A 324 18.99 -1.40 -11.67
C LEU A 324 18.52 -2.24 -10.48
N ALA A 325 18.55 -3.55 -10.61
CA ALA A 325 18.17 -4.48 -9.54
C ALA A 325 19.11 -4.39 -8.33
N SER A 326 20.42 -4.24 -8.59
CA SER A 326 21.40 -4.05 -7.51
C SER A 326 21.18 -2.74 -6.76
N VAL A 327 20.86 -1.66 -7.46
CA VAL A 327 20.52 -0.36 -6.85
C VAL A 327 19.19 -0.46 -6.09
N GLY A 328 18.19 -1.14 -6.66
CA GLY A 328 16.87 -1.33 -6.05
C GLY A 328 16.91 -2.20 -4.79
N ALA A 329 17.78 -3.19 -4.74
CA ALA A 329 18.01 -4.01 -3.56
C ALA A 329 18.83 -3.29 -2.47
N GLY A 330 19.50 -2.18 -2.83
CA GLY A 330 20.40 -1.46 -1.94
C GLY A 330 21.70 -2.23 -1.71
N ASP A 331 22.17 -2.22 -0.46
CA ASP A 331 23.40 -2.94 -0.08
C ASP A 331 23.24 -4.47 -0.01
N ASP A 332 22.10 -5.00 -0.44
CA ASP A 332 21.85 -6.44 -0.41
C ASP A 332 22.43 -7.14 -1.65
N ASN A 333 23.35 -8.07 -1.40
CA ASN A 333 23.92 -8.90 -2.44
C ASN A 333 22.96 -10.01 -2.94
N THR A 334 21.79 -10.15 -2.34
CA THR A 334 20.79 -11.18 -2.69
C THR A 334 19.64 -10.52 -3.45
N VAL A 335 19.84 -10.34 -4.74
CA VAL A 335 18.82 -9.78 -5.65
C VAL A 335 17.88 -10.89 -6.12
N THR A 336 16.58 -10.68 -6.01
CA THR A 336 15.55 -11.53 -6.60
C THR A 336 15.03 -10.87 -7.88
N LEU A 337 15.65 -11.22 -9.03
CA LEU A 337 15.27 -10.63 -10.32
C LEU A 337 13.84 -10.99 -10.71
N ALA A 338 13.08 -10.00 -11.14
CA ALA A 338 11.79 -10.19 -11.76
C ALA A 338 11.97 -10.24 -13.28
N GLN A 339 11.72 -11.40 -13.88
CA GLN A 339 11.99 -11.68 -15.29
C GLN A 339 10.77 -12.25 -16.03
N ALA A 340 9.57 -11.88 -15.57
CA ALA A 340 8.31 -12.20 -16.24
C ALA A 340 7.35 -11.02 -16.16
N GLN A 341 6.45 -10.91 -17.14
CA GLN A 341 5.53 -9.77 -17.26
C GLN A 341 4.33 -9.90 -16.32
N VAL A 342 3.89 -11.11 -16.01
CA VAL A 342 2.69 -11.36 -15.22
C VAL A 342 3.03 -11.94 -13.85
N ARG A 343 3.77 -13.04 -13.81
CA ARG A 343 4.11 -13.69 -12.53
C ARG A 343 5.25 -12.99 -11.82
N SER A 344 5.11 -12.86 -10.53
CA SER A 344 6.19 -12.42 -9.65
C SER A 344 7.08 -13.61 -9.24
N PRO A 345 8.35 -13.40 -8.90
CA PRO A 345 9.24 -14.47 -8.45
C PRO A 345 8.70 -15.33 -7.31
N SER A 346 7.86 -14.78 -6.45
CA SER A 346 7.21 -15.51 -5.34
C SER A 346 6.04 -16.40 -5.78
N ASP A 347 5.51 -16.21 -6.99
CA ASP A 347 4.32 -16.95 -7.42
C ASP A 347 4.69 -18.39 -7.78
N PRO A 348 3.95 -19.40 -7.31
CA PRO A 348 4.16 -20.78 -7.71
C PRO A 348 4.12 -20.96 -9.23
N GLY A 349 5.10 -21.67 -9.75
CA GLY A 349 5.25 -21.84 -11.19
C GLY A 349 5.83 -20.64 -11.94
N TYR A 350 6.44 -19.68 -11.22
CA TYR A 350 7.24 -18.63 -11.85
C TYR A 350 8.38 -19.26 -12.67
N VAL A 351 8.54 -18.75 -13.87
CA VAL A 351 9.64 -19.08 -14.78
C VAL A 351 10.11 -17.78 -15.42
N PRO A 352 11.41 -17.51 -15.47
CA PRO A 352 11.94 -16.39 -16.24
C PRO A 352 11.55 -16.50 -17.72
N THR A 353 10.91 -15.45 -18.25
CA THR A 353 10.46 -15.36 -19.65
C THR A 353 11.10 -14.20 -20.38
N ALA A 354 11.95 -13.42 -19.68
CA ALA A 354 12.65 -12.30 -20.28
C ALA A 354 13.47 -12.73 -21.50
N PRO A 355 13.38 -11.97 -22.61
CA PRO A 355 14.21 -12.23 -23.77
C PRO A 355 15.69 -12.03 -23.41
N PRO A 356 16.63 -12.68 -24.16
CA PRO A 356 18.05 -12.45 -23.96
C PRO A 356 18.41 -10.97 -24.04
N ALA A 357 19.37 -10.55 -23.23
CA ALA A 357 19.87 -9.18 -23.23
C ALA A 357 20.31 -8.76 -24.64
N MET A 358 19.86 -7.59 -25.05
CA MET A 358 20.19 -7.01 -26.35
C MET A 358 21.56 -6.34 -26.29
N SER A 359 22.38 -6.50 -27.35
CA SER A 359 23.61 -5.73 -27.44
C SER A 359 23.29 -4.25 -27.70
N ARG A 360 24.16 -3.36 -27.20
CA ARG A 360 24.04 -1.91 -27.45
C ARG A 360 23.91 -1.59 -28.94
N GLU A 361 24.69 -2.27 -29.79
CA GLU A 361 24.67 -2.05 -31.23
C GLU A 361 23.32 -2.45 -31.83
N ALA A 362 22.77 -3.60 -31.48
CA ALA A 362 21.45 -4.04 -31.92
C ALA A 362 20.33 -3.07 -31.48
N ALA A 363 20.42 -2.50 -30.28
CA ALA A 363 19.48 -1.49 -29.81
C ALA A 363 19.60 -0.17 -30.61
N LEU A 364 20.82 0.26 -30.91
CA LEU A 364 21.07 1.44 -31.77
C LEU A 364 20.60 1.20 -33.21
N ASP A 365 20.72 -0.02 -33.75
CA ASP A 365 20.20 -0.36 -35.07
C ASP A 365 18.66 -0.29 -35.11
N LEU A 366 17.99 -0.68 -34.03
CA LEU A 366 16.54 -0.46 -33.92
C LEU A 366 16.17 1.02 -33.97
N LEU A 367 16.95 1.90 -33.32
CA LEU A 367 16.69 3.34 -33.40
C LEU A 367 16.95 3.89 -34.81
N ARG A 368 18.02 3.45 -35.49
CA ARG A 368 18.28 3.81 -36.92
C ARG A 368 17.13 3.35 -37.81
N GLY A 369 16.62 2.13 -37.59
CA GLY A 369 15.46 1.61 -38.31
C GLY A 369 14.16 2.37 -38.05
N ALA A 370 14.07 3.11 -36.92
CA ALA A 370 12.96 3.98 -36.58
C ALA A 370 13.15 5.43 -37.09
N GLY A 371 14.25 5.70 -37.83
CA GLY A 371 14.55 6.98 -38.42
C GLY A 371 15.36 7.92 -37.51
N TYR A 372 16.00 7.39 -36.45
CA TYR A 372 16.92 8.18 -35.63
C TYR A 372 18.33 8.16 -36.22
N GLU A 373 18.96 9.33 -36.22
CA GLU A 373 20.36 9.54 -36.54
C GLU A 373 21.20 9.45 -35.25
N ILE A 374 22.33 8.76 -35.33
CA ILE A 374 23.24 8.57 -34.20
C ILE A 374 24.55 9.27 -34.52
N GLU A 375 24.71 10.44 -33.94
CA GLU A 375 25.94 11.24 -34.07
C GLU A 375 27.04 10.63 -33.19
N PRO A 376 28.24 10.41 -33.71
CA PRO A 376 29.34 9.92 -32.90
C PRO A 376 29.72 10.95 -31.83
N ALA A 377 30.25 10.47 -30.70
CA ALA A 377 30.82 11.36 -29.71
C ALA A 377 31.94 12.23 -30.37
N ALA A 378 31.93 13.52 -30.10
CA ALA A 378 32.98 14.40 -30.57
C ALA A 378 34.35 13.93 -30.07
N GLU A 379 35.37 13.91 -30.94
CA GLU A 379 36.74 13.60 -30.50
C GLU A 379 37.16 14.56 -29.38
N PRO A 380 37.89 14.07 -28.36
CA PRO A 380 38.37 14.93 -27.29
C PRO A 380 39.23 16.03 -27.92
N PRO A 381 39.04 17.32 -27.52
CA PRO A 381 39.80 18.41 -28.08
C PRO A 381 41.31 18.16 -27.90
N ALA A 382 42.10 18.53 -28.92
CA ALA A 382 43.54 18.42 -28.84
C ALA A 382 44.08 19.18 -27.61
N PRO A 383 45.15 18.71 -26.98
CA PRO A 383 45.69 19.37 -25.80
C PRO A 383 45.93 20.88 -26.03
N GLY A 384 45.20 21.73 -25.28
CA GLY A 384 45.25 23.19 -25.38
C GLY A 384 44.16 23.86 -26.22
N ALA A 385 43.23 23.13 -26.83
CA ALA A 385 42.08 23.70 -27.49
C ALA A 385 40.96 24.03 -26.48
N PRO A 386 40.20 25.13 -26.68
CA PRO A 386 39.03 25.39 -25.83
C PRO A 386 38.02 24.26 -25.95
N PRO A 387 37.30 23.91 -24.88
CA PRO A 387 36.28 22.88 -24.93
C PRO A 387 35.25 23.23 -26.01
N ALA A 388 34.93 22.24 -26.86
CA ALA A 388 33.90 22.39 -27.89
C ALA A 388 32.55 22.70 -27.21
N PRO A 389 31.71 23.54 -27.80
CA PRO A 389 30.37 23.77 -27.28
C PRO A 389 29.56 22.50 -27.45
N GLY A 390 29.31 21.80 -26.35
CA GLY A 390 28.65 20.49 -26.28
C GLY A 390 29.55 19.49 -25.59
N ASN A 391 28.96 18.68 -24.67
CA ASN A 391 29.72 17.78 -23.77
C ASN A 391 30.41 16.58 -24.45
N GLY A 392 30.67 16.61 -25.76
CA GLY A 392 31.35 15.52 -26.49
C GLY A 392 30.66 14.15 -26.46
N ARG A 393 29.42 14.09 -25.94
CA ARG A 393 28.66 12.84 -25.84
C ARG A 393 27.99 12.53 -27.18
N GLN A 394 27.84 11.25 -27.46
CA GLN A 394 26.98 10.76 -28.54
C GLN A 394 25.59 11.40 -28.44
N ARG A 395 24.97 11.74 -29.56
CA ARG A 395 23.61 12.26 -29.63
C ARG A 395 22.75 11.38 -30.53
N ILE A 396 21.50 11.19 -30.14
CA ILE A 396 20.49 10.46 -30.90
C ILE A 396 19.39 11.45 -31.22
N THR A 397 19.20 11.74 -32.51
CA THR A 397 18.27 12.76 -32.98
C THR A 397 17.36 12.20 -34.07
N LYS A 398 16.18 12.79 -34.25
CA LYS A 398 15.29 12.54 -35.37
C LYS A 398 14.77 13.88 -35.88
N ASP A 399 14.94 14.15 -37.18
CA ASP A 399 14.58 15.44 -37.80
C ASP A 399 15.24 16.64 -37.09
N GLY A 400 16.40 16.44 -36.47
CA GLY A 400 17.14 17.44 -35.70
C GLY A 400 16.76 17.54 -34.22
N ASP A 401 15.66 16.92 -33.79
CA ASP A 401 15.23 16.91 -32.40
C ASP A 401 15.87 15.76 -31.61
N PRO A 402 16.36 15.99 -30.38
CA PRO A 402 16.95 14.94 -29.57
C PRO A 402 15.91 13.92 -29.10
N LEU A 403 16.29 12.63 -29.05
CA LEU A 403 15.50 11.63 -28.38
C LEU A 403 15.54 11.91 -26.87
N SER A 404 14.43 12.44 -26.35
CA SER A 404 14.29 12.81 -24.94
C SER A 404 13.33 11.89 -24.21
N LEU A 405 13.59 11.68 -22.91
CA LEU A 405 12.74 10.87 -22.03
C LEU A 405 12.65 11.50 -20.64
N VAL A 406 11.42 11.63 -20.13
CA VAL A 406 11.16 12.07 -18.76
C VAL A 406 10.67 10.86 -17.93
N LEU A 407 11.50 10.42 -16.97
CA LEU A 407 11.17 9.35 -16.05
C LEU A 407 10.50 9.92 -14.81
N GLY A 408 9.22 9.65 -14.63
CA GLY A 408 8.45 10.01 -13.44
C GLY A 408 8.71 9.05 -12.30
N VAL A 409 8.81 9.57 -11.09
CA VAL A 409 8.99 8.76 -9.89
C VAL A 409 8.35 9.43 -8.67
N ALA A 410 7.84 8.64 -7.73
CA ALA A 410 7.30 9.16 -6.48
C ALA A 410 8.43 9.71 -5.60
N SER A 411 8.35 10.98 -5.22
CA SER A 411 9.42 11.69 -4.47
C SER A 411 9.59 11.20 -3.04
N ASN A 412 8.59 10.51 -2.49
CA ASN A 412 8.59 9.93 -1.16
C ASN A 412 9.19 8.50 -1.09
N ASP A 413 9.62 7.94 -2.24
CA ASP A 413 10.30 6.64 -2.31
C ASP A 413 11.75 6.78 -2.80
N PRO A 414 12.73 6.86 -1.87
CA PRO A 414 14.13 7.03 -2.22
C PRO A 414 14.71 5.92 -3.10
N THR A 415 14.19 4.68 -2.96
CA THR A 415 14.65 3.53 -3.73
C THR A 415 14.26 3.68 -5.20
N SER A 416 12.99 3.98 -5.47
CA SER A 416 12.53 4.24 -6.84
C SER A 416 13.23 5.45 -7.46
N VAL A 417 13.51 6.50 -6.67
CA VAL A 417 14.30 7.67 -7.13
C VAL A 417 15.72 7.26 -7.53
N ALA A 418 16.39 6.43 -6.75
CA ALA A 418 17.74 5.94 -7.06
C ALA A 418 17.77 5.11 -8.35
N VAL A 419 16.81 4.19 -8.50
CA VAL A 419 16.65 3.36 -9.71
C VAL A 419 16.35 4.21 -10.94
N ALA A 420 15.44 5.20 -10.82
CA ALA A 420 15.12 6.11 -11.92
C ALA A 420 16.33 6.93 -12.36
N ASN A 421 17.11 7.45 -11.41
CA ASN A 421 18.35 8.20 -11.72
C ASN A 421 19.38 7.30 -12.42
N THR A 422 19.54 6.05 -11.95
CA THR A 422 20.45 5.08 -12.57
C THR A 422 20.04 4.75 -14.00
N ALA A 423 18.72 4.53 -14.24
CA ALA A 423 18.20 4.31 -15.58
C ALA A 423 18.44 5.52 -16.50
N ALA A 424 18.18 6.73 -16.00
CA ALA A 424 18.43 7.97 -16.76
C ALA A 424 19.93 8.16 -17.05
N ASP A 425 20.81 7.84 -16.13
CA ASP A 425 22.27 7.91 -16.35
C ASP A 425 22.73 6.94 -17.45
N GLN A 426 22.21 5.70 -17.44
CA GLN A 426 22.51 4.74 -18.49
C GLN A 426 22.07 5.25 -19.87
N LEU A 427 20.85 5.80 -19.95
CA LEU A 427 20.29 6.35 -21.20
C LEU A 427 21.09 7.59 -21.66
N ARG A 428 21.48 8.49 -20.75
CA ARG A 428 22.34 9.64 -21.08
C ARG A 428 23.72 9.23 -21.59
N ASN A 429 24.27 8.14 -21.08
CA ASN A 429 25.57 7.63 -21.52
C ASN A 429 25.56 7.06 -22.95
N VAL A 430 24.38 6.73 -23.47
CA VAL A 430 24.21 6.29 -24.87
C VAL A 430 23.68 7.40 -25.80
N GLY A 431 23.47 8.62 -25.28
CA GLY A 431 23.08 9.78 -26.10
C GLY A 431 21.60 10.10 -26.13
N ILE A 432 20.78 9.47 -25.29
CA ILE A 432 19.37 9.81 -25.06
C ILE A 432 19.31 10.92 -24.00
N ASP A 433 18.54 11.97 -24.24
CA ASP A 433 18.34 13.06 -23.28
C ASP A 433 17.32 12.65 -22.22
N ALA A 434 17.76 11.88 -21.22
CA ALA A 434 16.91 11.36 -20.16
C ALA A 434 16.97 12.24 -18.91
N SER A 435 15.83 12.55 -18.34
CA SER A 435 15.68 13.31 -17.09
C SER A 435 14.77 12.58 -16.11
N VAL A 436 14.93 12.87 -14.81
CA VAL A 436 14.07 12.31 -13.76
C VAL A 436 13.22 13.42 -13.17
N LEU A 437 11.92 13.19 -13.10
CA LEU A 437 10.93 14.08 -12.51
C LEU A 437 10.36 13.42 -11.26
N ALA A 438 10.90 13.77 -10.09
CA ALA A 438 10.39 13.32 -8.81
C ALA A 438 9.21 14.19 -8.38
N LEU A 439 8.04 13.60 -8.26
CA LEU A 439 6.77 14.27 -7.96
C LEU A 439 6.14 13.71 -6.69
N ASP A 440 5.29 14.53 -6.07
CA ASP A 440 4.34 13.99 -5.09
C ASP A 440 3.50 12.86 -5.73
N PRO A 441 3.24 11.77 -5.01
CA PRO A 441 2.51 10.62 -5.58
C PRO A 441 1.17 10.96 -6.25
N VAL A 442 0.37 11.83 -5.63
CA VAL A 442 -0.92 12.24 -6.20
C VAL A 442 -0.72 13.01 -7.51
N ALA A 443 0.32 13.85 -7.55
CA ALA A 443 0.68 14.58 -8.77
C ALA A 443 1.25 13.64 -9.85
N LEU A 444 2.04 12.63 -9.46
CA LEU A 444 2.60 11.67 -10.41
C LEU A 444 1.50 10.84 -11.08
N TYR A 445 0.71 10.12 -10.29
CA TYR A 445 -0.30 9.19 -10.81
C TYR A 445 -1.55 9.89 -11.34
N GLY A 446 -1.83 11.13 -10.89
CA GLY A 446 -2.92 11.97 -11.39
C GLY A 446 -2.50 12.86 -12.56
N ASP A 447 -2.06 14.08 -12.23
CA ASP A 447 -1.79 15.15 -13.22
C ASP A 447 -0.71 14.78 -14.23
N ALA A 448 0.43 14.23 -13.78
CA ALA A 448 1.55 13.97 -14.67
C ALA A 448 1.25 12.86 -15.69
N LEU A 449 0.50 11.82 -15.30
CA LEU A 449 0.04 10.79 -16.25
C LEU A 449 -1.06 11.30 -17.17
N THR A 450 -2.05 12.02 -16.64
CA THR A 450 -3.18 12.53 -17.43
C THR A 450 -2.74 13.55 -18.47
N ASN A 451 -1.81 14.45 -18.11
CA ASN A 451 -1.31 15.52 -18.98
C ASN A 451 -0.01 15.17 -19.71
N ASN A 452 0.36 13.88 -19.77
CA ASN A 452 1.52 13.39 -20.51
C ASN A 452 2.85 14.09 -20.17
N ARG A 453 3.06 14.44 -18.88
CA ARG A 453 4.27 15.13 -18.42
C ARG A 453 5.46 14.18 -18.21
N VAL A 454 5.23 12.89 -18.22
CA VAL A 454 6.23 11.84 -18.06
C VAL A 454 6.09 10.80 -19.15
N ASP A 455 7.20 10.28 -19.63
CA ASP A 455 7.29 9.27 -20.69
C ASP A 455 7.43 7.86 -20.12
N ALA A 456 7.92 7.76 -18.91
CA ALA A 456 8.06 6.50 -18.19
C ALA A 456 7.77 6.70 -16.71
N VAL A 457 7.45 5.62 -16.00
CA VAL A 457 7.32 5.60 -14.54
C VAL A 457 8.19 4.50 -13.97
N VAL A 458 8.97 4.82 -12.94
CA VAL A 458 9.67 3.84 -12.10
C VAL A 458 8.93 3.74 -10.78
N GLY A 459 8.52 2.52 -10.40
CA GLY A 459 7.77 2.33 -9.17
C GLY A 459 7.46 0.87 -8.89
N TRP A 460 6.72 0.66 -7.82
CA TRP A 460 6.32 -0.65 -7.34
C TRP A 460 4.93 -1.03 -7.84
N HIS A 461 4.70 -2.32 -8.03
CA HIS A 461 3.38 -2.91 -8.13
C HIS A 461 3.26 -4.06 -7.11
N GLN A 462 2.02 -4.46 -6.84
CA GLN A 462 1.75 -5.51 -5.84
C GLN A 462 2.06 -6.91 -6.40
N ALA A 463 2.54 -7.79 -5.54
CA ALA A 463 2.74 -9.22 -5.79
C ALA A 463 1.90 -10.06 -4.80
N GLY A 464 1.60 -11.30 -5.18
CA GLY A 464 0.88 -12.25 -4.32
C GLY A 464 -0.63 -12.12 -4.33
N GLY A 465 -1.21 -11.26 -5.18
CA GLY A 465 -2.64 -11.18 -5.47
C GLY A 465 -3.06 -12.04 -6.68
N ASP A 466 -4.35 -12.03 -7.02
CA ASP A 466 -4.87 -12.78 -8.17
C ASP A 466 -4.22 -12.35 -9.48
N LEU A 467 -3.69 -13.32 -10.22
CA LEU A 467 -2.93 -13.07 -11.45
C LEU A 467 -3.79 -12.53 -12.60
N ALA A 468 -5.09 -12.91 -12.65
CA ALA A 468 -6.01 -12.39 -13.67
C ALA A 468 -6.32 -10.93 -13.41
N THR A 469 -6.52 -10.56 -12.14
CA THR A 469 -6.75 -9.20 -11.70
C THR A 469 -5.54 -8.32 -11.96
N SER A 470 -4.34 -8.76 -11.60
CA SER A 470 -3.09 -8.05 -11.87
C SER A 470 -2.82 -7.88 -13.38
N LEU A 471 -3.08 -8.92 -14.18
CA LEU A 471 -2.95 -8.87 -15.64
C LEU A 471 -3.92 -7.84 -16.24
N ALA A 472 -5.20 -7.89 -15.83
CA ALA A 472 -6.22 -6.94 -16.29
C ALA A 472 -5.92 -5.50 -15.85
N SER A 473 -5.47 -5.30 -14.62
CA SER A 473 -5.14 -3.98 -14.08
C SER A 473 -3.96 -3.33 -14.81
N ARG A 474 -2.94 -4.11 -15.17
CA ARG A 474 -1.69 -3.60 -15.78
C ARG A 474 -1.75 -3.47 -17.30
N TYR A 475 -2.52 -4.33 -17.98
CA TYR A 475 -2.51 -4.41 -19.45
C TYR A 475 -3.90 -4.39 -20.08
N GLY A 476 -4.96 -4.45 -19.28
CA GLY A 476 -6.33 -4.48 -19.75
C GLY A 476 -6.79 -3.15 -20.33
N CYS A 477 -7.75 -3.25 -21.25
CA CYS A 477 -8.52 -2.14 -21.77
C CYS A 477 -9.86 -2.07 -21.04
N ARG A 478 -10.39 -0.87 -20.88
CA ARG A 478 -11.73 -0.66 -20.31
C ARG A 478 -12.68 -0.21 -21.40
N ALA A 479 -13.86 -0.84 -21.49
CA ALA A 479 -14.96 -0.28 -22.26
C ALA A 479 -15.52 0.91 -21.48
N LEU A 480 -15.54 2.08 -22.10
CA LEU A 480 -16.29 3.22 -21.59
C LEU A 480 -17.76 3.03 -21.95
N GLU A 481 -18.45 2.23 -21.18
CA GLU A 481 -19.88 2.45 -21.07
C GLU A 481 -20.09 3.63 -20.11
N ALA A 482 -20.81 4.64 -20.57
CA ALA A 482 -21.33 5.70 -19.75
C ALA A 482 -22.36 5.11 -18.78
N THR A 483 -21.92 4.37 -17.79
CA THR A 483 -22.75 4.01 -16.68
C THR A 483 -23.00 5.30 -15.93
N ALA A 484 -24.22 5.85 -16.09
CA ALA A 484 -24.75 6.85 -15.18
C ALA A 484 -24.79 6.20 -13.80
N VAL A 485 -23.67 6.30 -13.08
CA VAL A 485 -23.57 5.79 -11.71
C VAL A 485 -24.52 6.63 -10.89
N SER A 486 -25.60 6.02 -10.42
CA SER A 486 -26.54 6.64 -9.50
C SER A 486 -25.78 7.22 -8.31
N THR A 487 -25.75 8.53 -8.20
CA THR A 487 -25.17 9.27 -7.06
C THR A 487 -26.09 9.22 -5.82
N ALA A 488 -27.17 8.45 -5.88
CA ALA A 488 -28.09 8.31 -4.76
C ALA A 488 -27.53 7.32 -3.73
N VAL A 489 -27.20 7.83 -2.57
CA VAL A 489 -26.97 7.03 -1.36
C VAL A 489 -28.28 6.31 -1.06
N PRO A 490 -28.36 4.96 -1.05
CA PRO A 490 -29.58 4.25 -0.71
C PRO A 490 -29.87 4.48 0.77
N GLY A 491 -30.98 5.14 1.08
CA GLY A 491 -31.50 5.19 2.44
C GLY A 491 -31.74 6.57 3.05
N VAL A 492 -31.40 7.67 2.37
CA VAL A 492 -31.77 9.01 2.85
C VAL A 492 -32.96 9.52 2.04
N ALA A 493 -34.13 9.51 2.64
CA ALA A 493 -35.31 10.18 2.07
C ALA A 493 -35.03 11.70 1.99
N PRO A 494 -35.37 12.37 0.89
CA PRO A 494 -35.12 13.80 0.76
C PRO A 494 -35.95 14.57 1.78
N SER A 495 -35.28 15.31 2.67
CA SER A 495 -35.95 16.30 3.52
C SER A 495 -36.52 17.42 2.66
N PRO A 496 -37.73 17.92 2.95
CA PRO A 496 -38.34 18.97 2.17
C PRO A 496 -37.54 20.29 2.34
N SER A 497 -37.16 20.87 1.23
CA SER A 497 -36.48 22.15 1.15
C SER A 497 -37.31 23.27 1.79
N PRO A 498 -36.75 24.14 2.64
CA PRO A 498 -37.42 25.35 3.10
C PRO A 498 -37.49 26.39 1.96
N LYS A 499 -38.61 27.07 1.85
CA LYS A 499 -38.86 28.17 0.91
C LYS A 499 -37.86 29.33 1.15
N PRO A 500 -37.40 30.01 0.09
CA PRO A 500 -36.47 31.10 0.23
C PRO A 500 -37.17 32.37 0.78
N THR A 501 -36.62 32.87 1.86
CA THR A 501 -36.87 34.25 2.33
C THR A 501 -35.79 35.14 1.74
N THR A 502 -36.20 36.16 1.04
CA THR A 502 -35.39 37.24 0.45
C THR A 502 -34.62 38.00 1.53
N SER A 503 -33.29 38.00 1.46
CA SER A 503 -32.45 38.99 2.15
C SER A 503 -31.30 39.40 1.24
N THR A 504 -31.16 40.67 1.05
CA THR A 504 -30.20 41.41 0.23
C THR A 504 -28.80 41.30 0.86
N ALA A 505 -27.79 40.80 0.11
CA ALA A 505 -26.40 40.82 0.51
C ALA A 505 -25.48 41.23 -0.67
N PRO A 506 -24.32 41.88 -0.40
CA PRO A 506 -23.50 42.52 -1.42
C PRO A 506 -22.68 41.50 -2.24
N ALA A 507 -22.29 41.92 -3.44
CA ALA A 507 -21.66 41.13 -4.51
C ALA A 507 -20.36 40.45 -4.10
N PRO A 508 -20.13 39.20 -4.56
CA PRO A 508 -18.86 38.53 -4.38
C PRO A 508 -17.88 38.83 -5.51
N VAL A 509 -16.61 38.93 -5.11
CA VAL A 509 -15.43 39.01 -5.97
C VAL A 509 -15.27 37.69 -6.72
N THR A 510 -15.28 37.74 -8.04
CA THR A 510 -15.09 36.58 -8.92
C THR A 510 -13.62 36.26 -9.09
N THR A 511 -13.23 35.07 -8.63
CA THR A 511 -12.03 34.38 -9.10
C THR A 511 -12.45 33.40 -10.22
N PRO A 512 -11.82 33.36 -11.39
CA PRO A 512 -12.20 32.42 -12.43
C PRO A 512 -11.57 31.05 -12.17
N THR A 513 -12.37 30.11 -11.68
CA THR A 513 -12.03 28.69 -11.73
C THR A 513 -12.57 28.15 -13.05
N SER A 514 -11.68 27.99 -14.02
CA SER A 514 -11.99 27.33 -15.28
C SER A 514 -11.99 25.81 -15.06
N THR A 515 -13.15 25.26 -14.73
CA THR A 515 -13.42 23.83 -14.91
C THR A 515 -13.99 23.64 -16.32
N GLN A 516 -13.12 23.32 -17.29
CA GLN A 516 -13.60 22.73 -18.53
C GLN A 516 -14.13 21.32 -18.24
N PRO A 517 -15.33 20.97 -18.69
CA PRO A 517 -15.82 19.61 -18.64
C PRO A 517 -14.90 18.72 -19.50
N ILE A 518 -14.38 17.63 -18.92
CA ILE A 518 -13.71 16.58 -19.69
C ILE A 518 -14.73 16.06 -20.72
N PRO A 519 -14.41 16.02 -22.02
CA PRO A 519 -15.32 15.46 -23.02
C PRO A 519 -15.70 14.03 -22.64
N ALA A 520 -17.00 13.71 -22.65
CA ALA A 520 -17.45 12.35 -22.48
C ALA A 520 -16.89 11.51 -23.65
N PRO A 521 -16.21 10.40 -23.40
CA PRO A 521 -15.69 9.56 -24.48
C PRO A 521 -16.84 8.88 -25.22
N ASP A 522 -16.58 8.56 -26.50
CA ASP A 522 -17.55 7.86 -27.36
C ASP A 522 -17.94 6.52 -26.74
N SER A 523 -19.25 6.30 -26.58
CA SER A 523 -19.80 5.07 -26.00
C SER A 523 -19.38 3.86 -26.86
N GLY A 524 -18.74 2.87 -26.21
CA GLY A 524 -18.31 1.62 -26.85
C GLY A 524 -16.84 1.58 -27.30
N ALA A 525 -16.06 2.63 -27.12
CA ALA A 525 -14.61 2.57 -27.34
C ALA A 525 -13.91 1.89 -26.17
N LEU A 526 -13.03 0.91 -26.45
CA LEU A 526 -12.13 0.36 -25.45
C LEU A 526 -11.10 1.41 -25.05
N VAL A 527 -11.00 1.64 -23.76
CA VAL A 527 -10.01 2.55 -23.18
C VAL A 527 -9.11 1.83 -22.22
N GLN A 528 -7.97 2.44 -22.00
CA GLN A 528 -7.01 1.99 -21.02
C GLN A 528 -7.63 1.94 -19.61
N ALA A 529 -7.40 0.85 -18.90
CA ALA A 529 -7.75 0.79 -17.46
C ALA A 529 -6.99 1.86 -16.68
N PRO A 530 -7.58 2.48 -15.64
CA PRO A 530 -6.95 3.57 -14.89
C PRO A 530 -5.57 3.22 -14.33
N SER A 531 -5.31 1.94 -14.03
CA SER A 531 -4.03 1.41 -13.55
C SER A 531 -3.05 1.01 -14.64
N ASN A 532 -3.48 0.94 -15.91
CA ASN A 532 -2.64 0.63 -17.06
C ASN A 532 -1.77 1.83 -17.43
N ILE A 533 -0.62 1.95 -16.75
CA ILE A 533 0.34 3.05 -16.97
C ILE A 533 0.96 3.01 -18.38
N THR A 534 0.99 1.83 -19.03
CA THR A 534 1.60 1.70 -20.37
C THR A 534 0.95 2.57 -21.43
N GLY A 535 -0.30 2.92 -21.25
CA GLY A 535 -1.09 3.65 -22.22
C GLY A 535 -1.46 2.88 -23.48
N ILE A 536 -1.21 1.58 -23.53
CA ILE A 536 -1.52 0.73 -24.66
C ILE A 536 -2.71 -0.18 -24.34
N CYS A 537 -3.69 -0.16 -25.24
CA CYS A 537 -4.78 -1.11 -25.25
C CYS A 537 -4.58 -2.06 -26.44
N ASP A 538 -4.15 -3.30 -26.17
CA ASP A 538 -3.97 -4.32 -27.20
C ASP A 538 -5.18 -5.25 -27.28
N HIS A 539 -6.05 -5.01 -28.26
CA HIS A 539 -7.25 -5.83 -28.49
C HIS A 539 -6.93 -7.31 -28.77
N SER A 540 -5.71 -7.64 -29.21
CA SER A 540 -5.34 -9.01 -29.53
C SER A 540 -5.18 -9.91 -28.29
N ILE A 541 -5.02 -9.29 -27.11
CA ILE A 541 -4.91 -9.99 -25.81
C ILE A 541 -6.14 -9.75 -24.93
N GLN A 542 -6.94 -8.71 -25.20
CA GLN A 542 -8.05 -8.31 -24.32
C GLN A 542 -9.04 -9.46 -24.05
N GLN A 543 -9.47 -10.17 -25.09
CA GLN A 543 -10.39 -11.30 -24.91
C GLN A 543 -9.86 -12.41 -24.00
N LYS A 544 -8.52 -12.61 -23.98
CA LYS A 544 -7.89 -13.57 -23.08
C LYS A 544 -7.82 -13.05 -21.65
N ILE A 545 -7.56 -11.75 -21.51
CA ILE A 545 -7.58 -11.07 -20.20
C ILE A 545 -8.98 -11.19 -19.60
N ASP A 546 -10.02 -10.87 -20.38
CA ASP A 546 -11.41 -10.96 -19.93
C ASP A 546 -11.80 -12.39 -19.55
N ALA A 547 -11.40 -13.37 -20.35
CA ALA A 547 -11.66 -14.78 -20.10
C ALA A 547 -10.91 -15.34 -18.86
N ALA A 548 -9.75 -14.78 -18.54
CA ALA A 548 -9.07 -15.09 -17.28
C ALA A 548 -9.79 -14.44 -16.09
N LEU A 549 -10.22 -13.21 -16.25
CA LEU A 549 -10.85 -12.42 -15.20
C LEU A 549 -12.23 -12.97 -14.80
N ASP A 550 -13.02 -13.46 -15.79
CA ASP A 550 -14.31 -14.12 -15.54
C ASP A 550 -14.20 -15.63 -15.19
N GLY A 551 -12.98 -16.18 -15.26
CA GLY A 551 -12.68 -17.57 -14.93
C GLY A 551 -13.06 -18.58 -16.02
N SER A 552 -13.49 -18.14 -17.21
CA SER A 552 -13.83 -19.03 -18.34
C SER A 552 -12.60 -19.69 -18.99
N GLN A 553 -11.40 -19.11 -18.78
CA GLN A 553 -10.12 -19.72 -19.15
C GLN A 553 -9.17 -19.80 -17.95
N ASN A 554 -8.35 -20.85 -17.94
CA ASN A 554 -7.33 -21.02 -16.90
C ASN A 554 -6.26 -19.95 -17.03
N ILE A 555 -5.96 -19.25 -15.94
CA ILE A 555 -4.99 -18.15 -15.93
C ILE A 555 -3.58 -18.59 -16.38
N ALA A 556 -3.14 -19.82 -16.08
CA ALA A 556 -1.84 -20.28 -16.50
C ALA A 556 -1.73 -20.43 -18.03
N GLU A 557 -2.81 -20.89 -18.68
CA GLU A 557 -2.89 -20.98 -20.14
C GLU A 557 -2.95 -19.57 -20.77
N VAL A 558 -3.69 -18.65 -20.15
CA VAL A 558 -3.76 -17.27 -20.60
C VAL A 558 -2.39 -16.61 -20.51
N ILE A 559 -1.68 -16.74 -19.37
CA ILE A 559 -0.33 -16.20 -19.20
C ILE A 559 0.61 -16.75 -20.28
N GLN A 560 0.61 -18.06 -20.51
CA GLN A 560 1.45 -18.65 -21.56
C GLN A 560 1.18 -18.05 -22.95
N ALA A 561 -0.06 -17.70 -23.24
CA ALA A 561 -0.45 -17.12 -24.53
C ALA A 561 -0.16 -15.62 -24.64
N VAL A 562 -0.26 -14.85 -23.55
CA VAL A 562 -0.08 -13.40 -23.59
C VAL A 562 1.34 -12.93 -23.28
N GLU A 563 2.09 -13.67 -22.47
CA GLU A 563 3.44 -13.32 -22.02
C GLU A 563 4.40 -12.92 -23.17
N PRO A 564 4.49 -13.69 -24.31
CA PRO A 564 5.33 -13.29 -25.44
C PRO A 564 4.86 -11.97 -26.09
N LYS A 565 3.55 -11.71 -26.10
CA LYS A 565 3.00 -10.48 -26.67
C LYS A 565 3.32 -9.28 -25.78
N LEU A 566 3.22 -9.44 -24.46
CA LEU A 566 3.58 -8.40 -23.50
C LEU A 566 5.07 -8.02 -23.64
N TRP A 567 5.96 -8.97 -23.78
CA TRP A 567 7.38 -8.69 -24.09
C TRP A 567 7.55 -7.96 -25.43
N ASN A 568 6.79 -8.33 -26.45
CA ASN A 568 6.85 -7.66 -27.75
C ASN A 568 6.28 -6.23 -27.71
N MET A 569 5.36 -5.92 -26.82
CA MET A 569 4.90 -4.54 -26.59
C MET A 569 6.03 -3.63 -26.12
N SER A 570 7.01 -4.20 -25.45
CA SER A 570 8.22 -3.50 -24.95
C SER A 570 7.85 -2.26 -24.13
N THR A 571 6.88 -2.40 -23.23
CA THR A 571 6.42 -1.29 -22.38
C THR A 571 6.86 -1.43 -20.93
N VAL A 572 7.02 -2.64 -20.42
CA VAL A 572 7.38 -2.89 -19.03
C VAL A 572 8.69 -3.63 -18.96
N LEU A 573 9.58 -3.14 -18.11
CA LEU A 573 10.82 -3.77 -17.69
C LEU A 573 10.69 -4.14 -16.22
N PRO A 574 10.34 -5.39 -15.89
CA PRO A 574 10.40 -5.88 -14.52
C PRO A 574 11.85 -5.87 -14.04
N ILE A 575 12.10 -5.50 -12.79
CA ILE A 575 13.47 -5.31 -12.28
C ILE A 575 13.75 -6.33 -11.18
N LEU A 576 13.08 -6.23 -10.05
CA LEU A 576 13.27 -7.13 -8.91
C LEU A 576 12.00 -7.27 -8.08
N GLN A 577 11.84 -8.40 -7.40
CA GLN A 577 10.94 -8.50 -6.25
C GLN A 577 11.71 -8.16 -4.99
N ASP A 578 11.16 -7.29 -4.19
CA ASP A 578 11.75 -6.84 -2.94
C ASP A 578 11.89 -7.99 -1.93
N THR A 579 12.99 -8.00 -1.19
CA THR A 579 13.34 -9.08 -0.26
C THR A 579 13.86 -8.48 1.04
N THR A 580 13.39 -9.00 2.17
CA THR A 580 13.83 -8.58 3.50
C THR A 580 14.39 -9.74 4.32
N ILE A 581 15.25 -9.42 5.26
CA ILE A 581 15.68 -10.31 6.33
C ILE A 581 14.67 -10.17 7.47
N VAL A 582 14.17 -11.30 7.94
CA VAL A 582 13.33 -11.36 9.14
C VAL A 582 14.07 -12.11 10.24
N ALA A 583 13.92 -11.63 11.47
CA ALA A 583 14.51 -12.26 12.65
C ALA A 583 13.54 -12.21 13.83
N ALA A 584 13.57 -13.26 14.65
CA ALA A 584 12.88 -13.29 15.94
C ALA A 584 13.86 -13.73 17.02
N GLY A 585 14.03 -12.88 18.02
CA GLY A 585 14.89 -13.11 19.18
C GLY A 585 14.31 -14.12 20.16
N PRO A 586 15.13 -14.65 21.12
CA PRO A 586 14.69 -15.65 22.09
C PRO A 586 13.66 -15.12 23.10
N SER A 587 13.59 -13.81 23.27
CA SER A 587 12.66 -13.16 24.22
C SER A 587 11.22 -13.01 23.68
N VAL A 588 10.94 -13.44 22.44
CA VAL A 588 9.60 -13.40 21.85
C VAL A 588 9.17 -14.79 21.39
N GLN A 589 7.91 -15.12 21.64
CA GLN A 589 7.29 -16.39 21.25
C GLN A 589 6.12 -16.17 20.31
N ASN A 590 5.72 -17.22 19.58
CA ASN A 590 4.63 -17.24 18.63
C ASN A 590 4.83 -16.31 17.41
N VAL A 591 6.06 -16.00 17.06
CA VAL A 591 6.40 -15.28 15.84
C VAL A 591 6.71 -16.31 14.75
N SER A 592 5.93 -16.35 13.69
CA SER A 592 6.26 -17.08 12.46
C SER A 592 7.18 -16.23 11.61
N LEU A 593 8.25 -16.82 11.06
CA LEU A 593 9.09 -16.15 10.06
C LEU A 593 8.63 -16.41 8.63
N THR A 594 7.48 -17.07 8.47
CA THR A 594 6.86 -17.36 7.19
C THR A 594 5.39 -16.93 7.25
N GLY A 595 4.87 -16.41 6.17
CA GLY A 595 3.47 -16.00 6.05
C GLY A 595 3.05 -15.95 4.59
N ALA A 596 1.78 -15.66 4.33
CA ALA A 596 1.33 -15.31 2.98
C ALA A 596 2.04 -14.03 2.52
N VAL A 597 2.44 -13.97 1.25
CA VAL A 597 3.22 -12.85 0.71
C VAL A 597 2.58 -11.50 1.01
N PRO A 598 1.23 -11.30 0.87
CA PRO A 598 0.61 -10.01 1.13
C PRO A 598 0.72 -9.51 2.58
N VAL A 599 0.88 -10.41 3.57
CA VAL A 599 0.87 -10.07 5.01
C VAL A 599 2.24 -10.21 5.65
N GLY A 600 3.09 -11.10 5.13
CA GLY A 600 4.41 -11.38 5.71
C GLY A 600 4.33 -12.01 7.10
N ILE A 601 5.24 -11.60 8.00
CA ILE A 601 5.41 -12.23 9.32
C ILE A 601 4.45 -11.71 10.40
N VAL A 602 3.68 -10.67 10.14
CA VAL A 602 2.82 -10.02 11.16
C VAL A 602 1.41 -10.59 11.23
N GLY A 603 1.06 -11.55 10.37
CA GLY A 603 -0.27 -12.15 10.34
C GLY A 603 -0.73 -12.75 11.67
N ASP A 604 0.20 -13.15 12.52
CA ASP A 604 -0.04 -13.69 13.86
C ASP A 604 0.36 -12.74 15.02
N ALA A 605 0.61 -11.45 14.71
CA ALA A 605 1.12 -10.47 15.68
C ALA A 605 0.23 -10.34 16.94
N GLY A 606 -1.07 -10.53 16.81
CA GLY A 606 -1.98 -10.57 17.96
C GLY A 606 -1.71 -11.72 18.94
N SER A 607 -1.01 -12.76 18.51
CA SER A 607 -0.64 -13.92 19.34
C SER A 607 0.76 -13.84 19.97
N TRP A 608 1.57 -12.86 19.57
CA TRP A 608 2.94 -12.72 20.06
C TRP A 608 2.99 -12.53 21.56
N THR A 609 3.98 -13.12 22.21
CA THR A 609 4.19 -12.96 23.65
C THR A 609 5.66 -12.70 23.94
N LYS A 610 5.91 -11.80 24.89
CA LYS A 610 7.26 -11.57 25.40
C LYS A 610 7.55 -12.62 26.46
N GLY A 611 8.62 -13.42 26.28
CA GLY A 611 9.14 -14.30 27.30
C GLY A 611 9.63 -13.50 28.53
N ARG A 612 9.53 -14.11 29.68
CA ARG A 612 10.01 -13.51 30.93
C ARG A 612 11.54 -13.53 30.98
#